data_5f59831475fc7a06bb8f7175b915b72e
#
_entry.id   5f59831475fc7a06bb8f7175b915b72e
#
_cell.length_a   1.000
_cell.length_b   1.000
_cell.length_c   1.000
_cell.angle_alpha   90.00
_cell.angle_beta   90.00
_cell.angle_gamma   90.00
#
_symmetry.space_group_name_H-M   'P 1'
#
loop_
_entity.id
_entity.type
_entity.pdbx_description
1 polymer ?
#
loop_
_entity_poly.entity_id
_entity_poly.type
_entity_poly.pdbx_seq_one_letter_code
_entity_poly.pdbx_strand_id
1 'polypeptide(L)'
;MASHDDTLVEHVEEALSNGISISEFPTTTEAACCASENGMLVMMGAPNVVRGGSHSGNASALDVAKEGQLGALSSDYVPASLLAAVFELAAKEIMPLPAAVNLVSANPAESVGLDDRGRIDTGRRADMVRVHHMDDMPVVRNVWRQGVQVY
;
A
#
# COMPACT_ATOMS: atom_id res chain seq x y z
N MET A 1 -6.60 9.17 11.36
CA MET A 1 -5.36 9.99 11.40
C MET A 1 -4.18 9.08 11.17
N ALA A 2 -3.04 9.61 10.68
CA ALA A 2 -1.81 8.84 10.47
C ALA A 2 -0.67 9.49 11.27
N SER A 3 0.25 8.67 11.80
CA SER A 3 1.60 9.08 12.19
C SER A 3 2.49 9.11 10.96
N HIS A 4 3.64 9.74 11.03
CA HIS A 4 4.56 9.87 9.90
C HIS A 4 6.00 9.79 10.39
N ASP A 5 6.83 9.00 9.66
CA ASP A 5 8.27 8.83 9.95
C ASP A 5 8.56 8.25 11.36
N ASP A 6 7.72 7.35 11.85
CA ASP A 6 7.97 6.67 13.10
C ASP A 6 9.32 5.94 13.04
N THR A 7 10.24 6.26 13.97
CA THR A 7 11.60 5.73 13.99
C THR A 7 11.81 4.76 15.15
N LEU A 8 11.17 5.03 16.29
CA LEU A 8 11.28 4.27 17.53
C LEU A 8 9.94 3.61 17.87
N VAL A 9 10.00 2.56 18.67
CA VAL A 9 8.79 1.89 19.21
C VAL A 9 7.95 2.89 20.01
N GLU A 10 8.58 3.77 20.77
CA GLU A 10 7.91 4.79 21.58
C GLU A 10 7.06 5.76 20.73
N HIS A 11 7.48 6.08 19.50
CA HIS A 11 6.67 6.91 18.58
C HIS A 11 5.38 6.19 18.18
N VAL A 12 5.47 4.87 17.93
CA VAL A 12 4.32 4.03 17.61
C VAL A 12 3.37 3.91 18.81
N GLU A 13 3.90 3.71 20.02
CA GLU A 13 3.11 3.65 21.24
C GLU A 13 2.39 4.98 21.52
N GLU A 14 3.06 6.11 21.32
CA GLU A 14 2.45 7.44 21.42
C GLU A 14 1.32 7.61 20.39
N ALA A 15 1.56 7.22 19.12
CA ALA A 15 0.55 7.25 18.06
C ALA A 15 -0.69 6.42 18.44
N LEU A 16 -0.50 5.20 18.92
CA LEU A 16 -1.56 4.32 19.40
C LEU A 16 -2.36 4.94 20.55
N SER A 17 -1.68 5.54 21.52
CA SER A 17 -2.33 6.21 22.66
C SER A 17 -3.21 7.39 22.25
N ASN A 18 -2.90 8.00 21.11
CA ASN A 18 -3.67 9.06 20.47
C ASN A 18 -4.76 8.55 19.50
N GLY A 19 -4.99 7.23 19.42
CA GLY A 19 -6.00 6.62 18.54
C GLY A 19 -5.64 6.70 17.04
N ILE A 20 -4.35 6.80 16.71
CA ILE A 20 -3.87 6.76 15.35
C ILE A 20 -3.82 5.30 14.89
N SER A 21 -4.30 5.03 13.68
CA SER A 21 -4.47 3.68 13.12
C SER A 21 -3.62 3.43 11.86
N ILE A 22 -2.88 4.41 11.40
CA ILE A 22 -2.02 4.31 10.20
C ILE A 22 -0.63 4.82 10.57
N SER A 23 0.41 4.00 10.34
CA SER A 23 1.81 4.41 10.41
C SER A 23 2.32 4.61 8.99
N GLU A 24 2.55 5.88 8.61
CA GLU A 24 2.99 6.27 7.28
C GLU A 24 4.51 6.44 7.27
N PHE A 25 5.17 5.66 6.43
CA PHE A 25 6.61 5.67 6.21
C PHE A 25 7.46 5.46 7.49
N PRO A 26 7.19 4.41 8.30
CA PRO A 26 8.09 4.08 9.39
C PRO A 26 9.52 3.95 8.86
N THR A 27 10.47 4.57 9.55
CA THR A 27 11.85 4.69 9.04
C THR A 27 12.72 3.49 9.42
N THR A 28 12.24 2.65 10.35
CA THR A 28 12.90 1.41 10.77
C THR A 28 11.96 0.21 10.63
N THR A 29 12.53 -0.97 10.41
CA THR A 29 11.75 -2.22 10.41
C THR A 29 11.17 -2.54 11.78
N GLU A 30 11.81 -2.11 12.83
CA GLU A 30 11.36 -2.27 14.21
C GLU A 30 10.09 -1.47 14.48
N ALA A 31 10.05 -0.19 14.06
CA ALA A 31 8.84 0.62 14.14
C ALA A 31 7.70 0.06 13.28
N ALA A 32 8.00 -0.42 12.05
CA ALA A 32 7.03 -1.05 11.18
C ALA A 32 6.43 -2.33 11.81
N CYS A 33 7.28 -3.16 12.42
CA CYS A 33 6.88 -4.37 13.15
C CYS A 33 5.93 -4.01 14.29
N CYS A 34 6.36 -3.11 15.17
CA CYS A 34 5.56 -2.67 16.31
C CYS A 34 4.20 -2.12 15.87
N ALA A 35 4.15 -1.28 14.83
CA ALA A 35 2.90 -0.75 14.29
C ALA A 35 1.97 -1.87 13.79
N SER A 36 2.51 -2.80 13.00
CA SER A 36 1.74 -3.93 12.45
C SER A 36 1.20 -4.86 13.53
N GLU A 37 2.02 -5.24 14.51
CA GLU A 37 1.64 -6.12 15.62
C GLU A 37 0.55 -5.50 16.51
N ASN A 38 0.49 -4.18 16.58
CA ASN A 38 -0.55 -3.45 17.32
C ASN A 38 -1.75 -3.05 16.44
N GLY A 39 -1.87 -3.60 15.23
CA GLY A 39 -3.04 -3.44 14.37
C GLY A 39 -3.08 -2.11 13.61
N MET A 40 -2.00 -1.35 13.56
CA MET A 40 -1.91 -0.18 12.67
C MET A 40 -1.67 -0.64 11.23
N LEU A 41 -2.24 0.08 10.28
CA LEU A 41 -1.93 -0.10 8.86
C LEU A 41 -0.56 0.54 8.58
N VAL A 42 0.43 -0.29 8.25
CA VAL A 42 1.75 0.19 7.82
C VAL A 42 1.69 0.58 6.34
N MET A 43 1.96 1.84 6.04
CA MET A 43 1.96 2.38 4.69
C MET A 43 3.38 2.75 4.26
N MET A 44 3.80 2.25 3.08
CA MET A 44 5.10 2.56 2.50
C MET A 44 4.95 3.22 1.12
N GLY A 45 5.99 3.90 0.67
CA GLY A 45 6.01 4.51 -0.65
C GLY A 45 6.20 3.47 -1.77
N ALA A 46 5.32 3.46 -2.77
CA ALA A 46 5.47 2.62 -3.95
C ALA A 46 6.79 2.85 -4.71
N PRO A 47 7.33 4.09 -4.81
CA PRO A 47 8.66 4.30 -5.39
C PRO A 47 9.79 3.53 -4.69
N ASN A 48 9.67 3.28 -3.37
CA ASN A 48 10.64 2.48 -2.61
C ASN A 48 10.64 1.01 -3.10
N VAL A 49 9.48 0.44 -3.41
CA VAL A 49 9.36 -0.90 -4.01
C VAL A 49 10.01 -0.95 -5.40
N VAL A 50 9.64 -0.02 -6.28
CA VAL A 50 10.10 0.02 -7.69
C VAL A 50 11.61 0.24 -7.79
N ARG A 51 12.18 1.04 -6.90
CA ARG A 51 13.63 1.30 -6.86
C ARG A 51 14.43 0.19 -6.18
N GLY A 52 13.77 -0.69 -5.44
CA GLY A 52 14.41 -1.77 -4.69
C GLY A 52 15.01 -1.33 -3.35
N GLY A 53 14.57 -0.20 -2.80
CA GLY A 53 15.00 0.29 -1.48
C GLY A 53 14.75 1.76 -1.25
N SER A 54 14.99 2.21 -0.02
CA SER A 54 14.89 3.60 0.38
C SER A 54 16.07 4.42 -0.17
N HIS A 55 15.82 5.64 -0.63
CA HIS A 55 16.87 6.57 -1.04
C HIS A 55 17.51 7.29 0.16
N SER A 56 16.87 7.24 1.33
CA SER A 56 17.33 7.89 2.57
C SER A 56 18.05 6.94 3.53
N GLY A 57 18.19 5.65 3.17
CA GLY A 57 18.72 4.63 4.08
C GLY A 57 17.73 4.15 5.14
N ASN A 58 16.45 4.56 5.06
CA ASN A 58 15.37 4.11 5.93
C ASN A 58 14.91 2.69 5.56
N ALA A 59 13.91 2.17 6.28
CA ALA A 59 13.33 0.85 6.04
C ALA A 59 12.95 0.64 4.57
N SER A 60 13.29 -0.54 4.05
CA SER A 60 12.90 -0.95 2.71
C SER A 60 11.46 -1.45 2.71
N ALA A 61 10.62 -0.91 1.81
CA ALA A 61 9.27 -1.42 1.62
C ALA A 61 9.24 -2.91 1.23
N LEU A 62 10.28 -3.39 0.55
CA LEU A 62 10.43 -4.81 0.21
C LEU A 62 10.67 -5.67 1.45
N ASP A 63 11.45 -5.19 2.41
CA ASP A 63 11.73 -5.94 3.64
C ASP A 63 10.50 -5.94 4.54
N VAL A 64 9.82 -4.80 4.69
CA VAL A 64 8.53 -4.71 5.41
C VAL A 64 7.48 -5.65 4.77
N ALA A 65 7.47 -5.77 3.43
CA ALA A 65 6.56 -6.67 2.72
C ALA A 65 6.92 -8.15 2.93
N LYS A 66 8.20 -8.53 2.92
CA LYS A 66 8.66 -9.91 3.18
C LYS A 66 8.29 -10.39 4.58
N GLU A 67 8.35 -9.50 5.56
CA GLU A 67 7.93 -9.78 6.95
C GLU A 67 6.39 -9.78 7.11
N GLY A 68 5.63 -9.54 6.04
CA GLY A 68 4.16 -9.54 6.06
C GLY A 68 3.54 -8.33 6.76
N GLN A 69 4.30 -7.28 6.98
CA GLN A 69 3.90 -6.09 7.73
C GLN A 69 3.33 -4.98 6.85
N LEU A 70 3.54 -5.05 5.51
CA LEU A 70 3.08 -4.02 4.59
C LEU A 70 1.55 -4.06 4.44
N GLY A 71 0.87 -3.01 4.88
CA GLY A 71 -0.58 -2.88 4.84
C GLY A 71 -1.11 -2.08 3.65
N ALA A 72 -0.39 -1.05 3.21
CA ALA A 72 -0.75 -0.24 2.05
C ALA A 72 0.46 0.37 1.35
N LEU A 73 0.24 0.81 0.11
CA LEU A 73 1.20 1.59 -0.66
C LEU A 73 0.63 2.97 -0.99
N SER A 74 1.45 4.00 -0.81
CA SER A 74 1.21 5.37 -1.28
C SER A 74 1.98 5.63 -2.57
N SER A 75 1.43 6.48 -3.46
CA SER A 75 2.14 6.91 -4.67
C SER A 75 3.34 7.81 -4.37
N ASP A 76 3.32 8.41 -3.17
CA ASP A 76 4.33 9.38 -2.78
C ASP A 76 4.51 10.43 -3.91
N TYR A 77 5.74 10.74 -4.32
CA TYR A 77 6.05 11.70 -5.39
C TYR A 77 5.98 11.14 -6.82
N VAL A 78 5.69 9.83 -7.00
CA VAL A 78 5.60 9.19 -8.34
C VAL A 78 4.25 8.51 -8.53
N PRO A 79 3.21 9.21 -9.04
CA PRO A 79 1.86 8.66 -9.19
C PRO A 79 1.80 7.32 -9.95
N ALA A 80 2.63 7.14 -10.98
CA ALA A 80 2.68 5.91 -11.77
C ALA A 80 3.27 4.70 -11.04
N SER A 81 3.93 4.91 -9.89
CA SER A 81 4.62 3.83 -9.16
C SER A 81 3.69 2.82 -8.50
N LEU A 82 2.46 3.22 -8.14
CA LEU A 82 1.50 2.33 -7.45
C LEU A 82 1.27 1.03 -8.23
N LEU A 83 0.93 1.17 -9.50
CA LEU A 83 0.65 0.01 -10.34
C LEU A 83 1.91 -0.82 -10.59
N ALA A 84 3.04 -0.16 -10.86
CA ALA A 84 4.32 -0.84 -11.05
C ALA A 84 4.74 -1.62 -9.80
N ALA A 85 4.60 -1.03 -8.61
CA ALA A 85 4.95 -1.68 -7.35
C ALA A 85 4.14 -2.96 -7.08
N VAL A 86 2.84 -2.96 -7.40
CA VAL A 86 1.97 -4.13 -7.27
C VAL A 86 2.50 -5.31 -8.11
N PHE A 87 2.84 -5.07 -9.37
CA PHE A 87 3.37 -6.12 -10.25
C PHE A 87 4.79 -6.53 -9.87
N GLU A 88 5.62 -5.60 -9.40
CA GLU A 88 6.97 -5.89 -8.90
C GLU A 88 6.96 -6.80 -7.67
N LEU A 89 6.06 -6.57 -6.70
CA LEU A 89 5.91 -7.44 -5.53
C LEU A 89 5.50 -8.86 -5.92
N ALA A 90 4.62 -8.99 -6.92
CA ALA A 90 4.19 -10.28 -7.43
C ALA A 90 5.29 -10.97 -8.25
N ALA A 91 6.00 -10.24 -9.11
CA ALA A 91 7.10 -10.78 -9.93
C ALA A 91 8.28 -11.27 -9.08
N LYS A 92 8.54 -10.60 -7.96
CA LYS A 92 9.55 -11.01 -6.97
C LYS A 92 9.07 -12.12 -6.01
N GLU A 93 7.88 -12.66 -6.22
CA GLU A 93 7.27 -13.70 -5.38
C GLU A 93 7.17 -13.33 -3.89
N ILE A 94 7.16 -12.03 -3.56
CA ILE A 94 7.01 -11.55 -2.18
C ILE A 94 5.59 -11.80 -1.69
N MET A 95 4.60 -11.59 -2.58
CA MET A 95 3.21 -11.93 -2.31
C MET A 95 2.45 -12.21 -3.62
N PRO A 96 1.34 -12.99 -3.58
CA PRO A 96 0.52 -13.20 -4.77
C PRO A 96 -0.13 -11.90 -5.26
N LEU A 97 -0.30 -11.77 -6.58
CA LEU A 97 -0.84 -10.56 -7.22
C LEU A 97 -2.15 -10.03 -6.58
N PRO A 98 -3.14 -10.87 -6.22
CA PRO A 98 -4.33 -10.37 -5.55
C PRO A 98 -4.05 -9.69 -4.20
N ALA A 99 -3.08 -10.19 -3.43
CA ALA A 99 -2.67 -9.57 -2.18
C ALA A 99 -1.97 -8.23 -2.43
N ALA A 100 -1.08 -8.16 -3.43
CA ALA A 100 -0.42 -6.92 -3.82
C ALA A 100 -1.43 -5.85 -4.31
N VAL A 101 -2.49 -6.26 -5.03
CA VAL A 101 -3.57 -5.36 -5.46
C VAL A 101 -4.31 -4.78 -4.24
N ASN A 102 -4.53 -5.57 -3.19
CA ASN A 102 -5.20 -5.08 -1.98
C ASN A 102 -4.43 -3.92 -1.31
N LEU A 103 -3.11 -3.87 -1.42
CA LEU A 103 -2.29 -2.78 -0.87
C LEU A 103 -2.61 -1.40 -1.46
N VAL A 104 -3.20 -1.36 -2.64
CA VAL A 104 -3.55 -0.11 -3.37
C VAL A 104 -5.06 0.05 -3.59
N SER A 105 -5.86 -0.85 -3.04
CA SER A 105 -7.32 -0.85 -3.26
C SER A 105 -8.11 -1.10 -1.98
N ALA A 106 -8.27 -2.35 -1.57
CA ALA A 106 -9.12 -2.72 -0.44
C ALA A 106 -8.58 -2.20 0.90
N ASN A 107 -7.31 -2.45 1.20
CA ASN A 107 -6.72 -2.11 2.48
C ASN A 107 -6.76 -0.59 2.77
N PRO A 108 -6.31 0.31 1.84
CA PRO A 108 -6.43 1.75 2.08
C PRO A 108 -7.88 2.22 2.15
N ALA A 109 -8.82 1.63 1.40
CA ALA A 109 -10.23 1.99 1.48
C ALA A 109 -10.81 1.65 2.88
N GLU A 110 -10.58 0.42 3.34
CA GLU A 110 -11.02 -0.06 4.65
C GLU A 110 -10.42 0.76 5.81
N SER A 111 -9.14 1.12 5.71
CA SER A 111 -8.44 1.88 6.77
C SER A 111 -9.01 3.28 7.03
N VAL A 112 -9.73 3.83 6.06
CA VAL A 112 -10.38 5.14 6.16
C VAL A 112 -11.92 5.06 6.13
N GLY A 113 -12.49 3.86 6.29
CA GLY A 113 -13.94 3.64 6.39
C GLY A 113 -14.69 3.80 5.06
N LEU A 114 -14.04 3.56 3.92
CA LEU A 114 -14.67 3.59 2.61
C LEU A 114 -15.17 2.19 2.22
N ASP A 115 -16.26 1.75 2.83
CA ASP A 115 -16.78 0.39 2.72
C ASP A 115 -17.48 0.10 1.38
N ASP A 116 -17.74 1.13 0.57
CA ASP A 116 -18.44 1.00 -0.72
C ASP A 116 -17.52 0.69 -1.91
N ARG A 117 -16.21 0.61 -1.70
CA ARG A 117 -15.21 0.46 -2.77
C ARG A 117 -14.02 -0.42 -2.36
N GLY A 118 -12.98 -0.48 -3.20
CA GLY A 118 -11.75 -1.24 -2.96
C GLY A 118 -11.81 -2.68 -3.45
N ARG A 119 -13.00 -3.24 -3.70
CA ARG A 119 -13.20 -4.61 -4.19
C ARG A 119 -14.30 -4.65 -5.26
N ILE A 120 -14.18 -5.59 -6.20
CA ILE A 120 -15.26 -5.92 -7.15
C ILE A 120 -16.19 -6.90 -6.45
N ASP A 121 -17.35 -6.41 -6.01
CA ASP A 121 -18.35 -7.21 -5.30
C ASP A 121 -19.75 -6.63 -5.52
N THR A 122 -20.78 -7.47 -5.34
CA THR A 122 -22.19 -7.07 -5.48
C THR A 122 -22.53 -6.00 -4.45
N GLY A 123 -23.20 -4.94 -4.90
CA GLY A 123 -23.61 -3.82 -4.07
C GLY A 123 -22.53 -2.78 -3.80
N ARG A 124 -21.30 -3.02 -4.26
CA ARG A 124 -20.23 -2.04 -4.18
C ARG A 124 -20.20 -1.12 -5.39
N ARG A 125 -19.54 -0.01 -5.23
CA ARG A 125 -19.34 0.99 -6.26
C ARG A 125 -18.48 0.42 -7.38
N ALA A 126 -18.94 0.54 -8.61
CA ALA A 126 -18.27 0.00 -9.80
C ALA A 126 -17.14 0.94 -10.27
N ASP A 127 -16.12 1.12 -9.42
CA ASP A 127 -14.86 1.78 -9.74
C ASP A 127 -13.84 0.70 -10.07
N MET A 128 -13.43 0.63 -11.34
CA MET A 128 -12.60 -0.48 -11.83
C MET A 128 -11.51 0.02 -12.76
N VAL A 129 -10.38 -0.67 -12.74
CA VAL A 129 -9.28 -0.45 -13.67
C VAL A 129 -8.97 -1.78 -14.36
N ARG A 130 -8.97 -1.78 -15.69
CA ARG A 130 -8.50 -2.90 -16.49
C ARG A 130 -7.05 -2.68 -16.87
N VAL A 131 -6.20 -3.60 -16.44
CA VAL A 131 -4.76 -3.57 -16.69
C VAL A 131 -4.41 -4.70 -17.66
N HIS A 132 -3.56 -4.41 -18.63
CA HIS A 132 -2.90 -5.39 -19.47
C HIS A 132 -1.42 -5.45 -19.08
N HIS A 133 -0.93 -6.65 -18.77
CA HIS A 133 0.47 -6.87 -18.45
C HIS A 133 1.20 -7.30 -19.73
N MET A 134 2.06 -6.41 -20.24
CA MET A 134 2.86 -6.64 -21.45
C MET A 134 4.33 -6.38 -21.12
N ASP A 135 5.19 -7.33 -21.52
CA ASP A 135 6.65 -7.18 -21.41
C ASP A 135 7.09 -6.68 -20.03
N ASP A 136 6.56 -7.30 -18.98
CA ASP A 136 6.77 -6.95 -17.56
C ASP A 136 6.30 -5.53 -17.15
N MET A 137 5.54 -4.85 -18.01
CA MET A 137 4.96 -3.54 -17.70
C MET A 137 3.43 -3.58 -17.62
N PRO A 138 2.84 -3.11 -16.50
CA PRO A 138 1.41 -2.97 -16.38
C PRO A 138 0.93 -1.72 -17.15
N VAL A 139 -0.01 -1.91 -18.08
CA VAL A 139 -0.59 -0.84 -18.89
C VAL A 139 -2.08 -0.74 -18.61
N VAL A 140 -2.54 0.43 -18.14
CA VAL A 140 -3.96 0.71 -17.99
C VAL A 140 -4.63 0.77 -19.36
N ARG A 141 -5.70 0.01 -19.55
CA ARG A 141 -6.48 -0.03 -20.80
C ARG A 141 -7.83 0.64 -20.68
N ASN A 142 -8.48 0.49 -19.53
CA ASN A 142 -9.78 1.09 -19.29
C ASN A 142 -9.91 1.46 -17.82
N VAL A 143 -10.63 2.53 -17.56
CA VAL A 143 -11.01 2.97 -16.21
C VAL A 143 -12.51 3.23 -16.18
N TRP A 144 -13.19 2.70 -15.17
CA TRP A 144 -14.61 2.97 -14.91
C TRP A 144 -14.75 3.68 -13.57
N ARG A 145 -15.59 4.67 -13.53
CA ARG A 145 -16.04 5.35 -12.32
C ARG A 145 -17.55 5.21 -12.21
N GLN A 146 -18.02 4.58 -11.13
CA GLN A 146 -19.45 4.31 -10.91
C GLN A 146 -20.10 3.60 -12.12
N GLY A 147 -19.39 2.66 -12.72
CA GLY A 147 -19.87 1.91 -13.88
C GLY A 147 -19.77 2.62 -15.24
N VAL A 148 -19.38 3.90 -15.26
CA VAL A 148 -19.18 4.67 -16.49
C VAL A 148 -17.71 4.63 -16.88
N GLN A 149 -17.42 4.22 -18.11
CA GLN A 149 -16.05 4.25 -18.63
C GLN A 149 -15.60 5.70 -18.81
N VAL A 150 -14.45 6.03 -18.22
CA VAL A 150 -13.85 7.37 -18.24
C VAL A 150 -12.48 7.41 -18.92
N TYR A 151 -11.93 6.25 -19.22
CA TYR A 151 -10.68 6.07 -19.98
C TYR A 151 -10.68 4.74 -20.72
#